data_80cefd97e2ded4ec3dbd86ea6c0957e2
#
_entry.id   80cefd97e2ded4ec3dbd86ea6c0957e2
#
_cell.length_a   1.000
_cell.length_b   1.000
_cell.length_c   1.000
_cell.angle_alpha   90.00
_cell.angle_beta   90.00
_cell.angle_gamma   90.00
#
_symmetry.space_group_name_H-M   'P 1'
#
loop_
_entity.id
_entity.type
_entity.pdbx_description
1 polymer ?
#
loop_
_entity_poly.entity_id
_entity_poly.type
_entity_poly.pdbx_seq_one_letter_code
_entity_poly.pdbx_strand_id
1 'polypeptide(L)'
;FPRRAIGINGKFPADPLTVNSDDFVHINFTNKFGDGRPSTLHAHGLFFTNVNYYDGAASVTQCPVPDGYSFYHEILNSPKSGENAPKQWGTYWLHGHYQGQYADGLRTPFIIHRAEGEAYDYDDDYTVVLADWYHEKNGYILKHDYLKQNGSYPTPDSGLMYFAHTKKGLEAKTMPGMNENATLPFEPGKTYRLRLINMSATTVFDFWIDGHDMEIIEADGVDVERYPTDTVQVAVGQRYSVLVKARDEPTKDWTIHANMERVTFGDVGDLKLNLTSRLTYGANGQEMGEVEERSTSGKKLMDDTQLVPKEEVGLDKPDKRVTLVVKTGLDKNKVPYASFNNTPYAGPKRPVMLTMLGEHGTEASAYENRTEAVIVPYNQTIEMTILNDSGGAHPIHMHGTKFQVVQRANGTKGEMPKMPEVNEEQKNPIRRDTVRLEAWGSVTIRFRAVNPGAWILHCHMDWHLAAGMAMVVVQAPEEAQKVLDVPPYVKEQCKVFWNEDDEDATGP
;
A
#
# COMPACT_ATOMS: atom_id res chain seq x y z
N PHE A 1 -1.88 -14.13 -23.29
CA PHE A 1 -2.98 -15.02 -22.87
C PHE A 1 -4.21 -14.17 -22.57
N PRO A 2 -5.34 -14.33 -23.28
CA PRO A 2 -6.54 -13.54 -23.02
C PRO A 2 -7.14 -13.93 -21.66
N ARG A 3 -7.24 -12.96 -20.75
CA ARG A 3 -7.89 -13.12 -19.45
C ARG A 3 -8.82 -11.94 -19.19
N ARG A 4 -9.88 -12.15 -18.41
CA ARG A 4 -10.75 -11.09 -17.92
C ARG A 4 -10.02 -10.33 -16.79
N ALA A 5 -9.78 -9.03 -16.98
CA ALA A 5 -9.28 -8.13 -15.96
C ALA A 5 -10.42 -7.27 -15.40
N ILE A 6 -10.24 -6.76 -14.17
CA ILE A 6 -11.11 -5.72 -13.61
C ILE A 6 -10.56 -4.37 -14.09
N GLY A 7 -11.38 -3.63 -14.82
CA GLY A 7 -11.04 -2.28 -15.28
C GLY A 7 -11.76 -1.20 -14.47
N ILE A 8 -11.19 0.00 -14.46
CA ILE A 8 -11.86 1.22 -13.96
C ILE A 8 -12.35 1.99 -15.16
N ASN A 9 -13.65 2.34 -15.18
CA ASN A 9 -14.30 3.01 -16.31
C ASN A 9 -14.07 2.30 -17.66
N GLY A 10 -14.04 0.96 -17.65
CA GLY A 10 -13.87 0.13 -18.84
C GLY A 10 -12.43 0.02 -19.36
N LYS A 11 -11.44 0.54 -18.64
CA LYS A 11 -10.01 0.47 -19.02
C LYS A 11 -9.18 -0.39 -18.04
N PHE A 12 -8.22 -1.13 -18.58
CA PHE A 12 -7.11 -1.75 -17.87
C PHE A 12 -5.82 -1.69 -18.74
N PRO A 13 -4.70 -1.15 -18.23
CA PRO A 13 -4.60 -0.37 -17.00
C PRO A 13 -5.46 0.90 -17.06
N ALA A 14 -5.98 1.33 -15.91
CA ALA A 14 -6.73 2.57 -15.81
C ALA A 14 -5.81 3.78 -15.89
N ASP A 15 -6.32 4.92 -16.38
CA ASP A 15 -5.58 6.17 -16.32
C ASP A 15 -5.43 6.61 -14.85
N PRO A 16 -4.30 7.25 -14.46
CA PRO A 16 -4.14 7.79 -13.12
C PRO A 16 -5.15 8.87 -12.79
N LEU A 17 -5.51 8.97 -11.51
CA LEU A 17 -6.19 10.15 -10.99
C LEU A 17 -5.14 11.16 -10.50
N THR A 18 -5.18 12.40 -11.01
CA THR A 18 -4.31 13.50 -10.54
C THR A 18 -5.15 14.67 -10.07
N VAL A 19 -4.78 15.24 -8.93
CA VAL A 19 -5.47 16.36 -8.28
C VAL A 19 -4.46 17.25 -7.57
N ASN A 20 -4.89 18.42 -7.08
CA ASN A 20 -4.09 19.27 -6.19
C ASN A 20 -4.46 19.02 -4.71
N SER A 21 -3.54 19.34 -3.81
CA SER A 21 -3.72 19.13 -2.37
C SER A 21 -4.82 19.97 -1.72
N ASP A 22 -5.34 20.96 -2.43
CA ASP A 22 -6.47 21.81 -2.02
C ASP A 22 -7.80 21.43 -2.70
N ASP A 23 -7.79 20.47 -3.65
CA ASP A 23 -9.00 19.99 -4.29
C ASP A 23 -9.86 19.19 -3.30
N PHE A 24 -11.17 19.33 -3.39
CA PHE A 24 -12.13 18.40 -2.79
C PHE A 24 -12.38 17.25 -3.77
N VAL A 25 -12.09 16.02 -3.34
CA VAL A 25 -12.22 14.85 -4.20
C VAL A 25 -13.25 13.87 -3.66
N HIS A 26 -14.23 13.58 -4.49
CA HIS A 26 -15.19 12.52 -4.23
C HIS A 26 -15.24 11.51 -5.36
N ILE A 27 -15.53 10.26 -5.02
CA ILE A 27 -15.64 9.15 -5.98
C ILE A 27 -17.00 8.47 -5.78
N ASN A 28 -17.78 8.38 -6.85
CA ASN A 28 -18.93 7.48 -6.88
C ASN A 28 -18.45 6.11 -7.40
N PHE A 29 -18.13 5.20 -6.48
CA PHE A 29 -17.72 3.84 -6.81
C PHE A 29 -18.93 2.98 -7.12
N THR A 30 -19.08 2.54 -8.38
CA THR A 30 -20.14 1.61 -8.80
C THR A 30 -19.53 0.26 -9.14
N ASN A 31 -19.93 -0.78 -8.41
CA ASN A 31 -19.54 -2.16 -8.72
C ASN A 31 -20.37 -2.66 -9.92
N LYS A 32 -19.70 -2.92 -11.05
CA LYS A 32 -20.28 -3.45 -12.28
C LYS A 32 -19.57 -4.72 -12.75
N PHE A 33 -19.21 -5.61 -11.85
CA PHE A 33 -18.51 -6.84 -12.22
C PHE A 33 -19.38 -7.80 -13.03
N GLY A 34 -20.71 -7.78 -12.81
CA GLY A 34 -21.67 -8.60 -13.54
C GLY A 34 -21.52 -10.10 -13.26
N ASP A 35 -20.91 -10.47 -12.13
CA ASP A 35 -20.70 -11.86 -11.72
C ASP A 35 -21.06 -12.09 -10.23
N GLY A 36 -21.77 -11.14 -9.60
CA GLY A 36 -22.28 -11.23 -8.24
C GLY A 36 -21.24 -10.95 -7.15
N ARG A 37 -19.97 -10.71 -7.49
CA ARG A 37 -18.93 -10.44 -6.49
C ARG A 37 -19.08 -9.03 -5.91
N PRO A 38 -19.08 -8.88 -4.59
CA PRO A 38 -19.02 -7.57 -3.96
C PRO A 38 -17.61 -6.99 -4.05
N SER A 39 -17.46 -5.70 -3.75
CA SER A 39 -16.18 -4.99 -3.80
C SER A 39 -16.13 -3.81 -2.85
N THR A 40 -14.93 -3.29 -2.59
CA THR A 40 -14.71 -1.99 -1.93
C THR A 40 -13.60 -1.24 -2.66
N LEU A 41 -13.49 0.06 -2.41
CA LEU A 41 -12.42 0.89 -2.93
C LEU A 41 -11.71 1.60 -1.77
N HIS A 42 -10.40 1.42 -1.67
CA HIS A 42 -9.53 2.08 -0.70
C HIS A 42 -8.58 3.06 -1.39
N ALA A 43 -8.36 4.22 -0.77
CA ALA A 43 -7.33 5.17 -1.19
C ALA A 43 -6.12 5.05 -0.25
N HIS A 44 -5.16 4.25 -0.67
CA HIS A 44 -4.00 3.84 0.11
C HIS A 44 -3.12 5.04 0.50
N GLY A 45 -2.92 5.20 1.82
CA GLY A 45 -2.09 6.23 2.43
C GLY A 45 -2.82 7.52 2.82
N LEU A 46 -4.12 7.64 2.55
CA LEU A 46 -4.91 8.78 3.00
C LEU A 46 -5.36 8.64 4.46
N PHE A 47 -5.53 9.79 5.14
CA PHE A 47 -5.83 9.83 6.56
C PHE A 47 -7.31 9.67 6.88
N PHE A 48 -8.21 10.09 6.01
CA PHE A 48 -9.66 10.08 6.26
C PHE A 48 -10.03 10.68 7.62
N THR A 49 -9.41 11.80 7.97
CA THR A 49 -9.60 12.48 9.25
C THR A 49 -11.08 12.79 9.48
N ASN A 50 -11.65 12.32 10.60
CA ASN A 50 -13.06 12.42 10.97
C ASN A 50 -14.07 11.84 9.96
N VAL A 51 -13.58 11.10 8.94
CA VAL A 51 -14.42 10.45 7.90
C VAL A 51 -13.97 9.01 7.65
N ASN A 52 -13.58 8.30 8.72
CA ASN A 52 -13.08 6.92 8.72
C ASN A 52 -13.95 5.96 7.89
N TYR A 53 -15.26 6.21 7.80
CA TYR A 53 -16.21 5.41 7.02
C TYR A 53 -15.98 5.48 5.49
N TYR A 54 -15.09 6.34 5.00
CA TYR A 54 -14.69 6.40 3.59
C TYR A 54 -13.39 5.67 3.26
N ASP A 55 -12.72 5.09 4.27
CA ASP A 55 -11.45 4.38 4.09
C ASP A 55 -11.54 3.17 3.14
N GLY A 56 -12.68 2.49 3.10
CA GLY A 56 -12.93 1.42 2.14
C GLY A 56 -12.47 0.03 2.56
N ALA A 57 -12.02 -0.15 3.81
CA ALA A 57 -11.62 -1.46 4.33
C ALA A 57 -12.86 -2.31 4.67
N ALA A 58 -13.08 -3.40 3.92
CA ALA A 58 -14.19 -4.31 4.16
C ALA A 58 -14.19 -4.90 5.58
N SER A 59 -15.34 -4.98 6.23
CA SER A 59 -15.54 -5.44 7.62
C SER A 59 -14.84 -4.59 8.70
N VAL A 60 -14.12 -3.55 8.32
CA VAL A 60 -13.48 -2.61 9.24
C VAL A 60 -14.23 -1.28 9.25
N THR A 61 -14.35 -0.62 8.11
CA THR A 61 -14.98 0.70 7.99
C THR A 61 -16.32 0.66 7.26
N GLN A 62 -16.57 -0.37 6.45
CA GLN A 62 -17.82 -0.54 5.70
C GLN A 62 -18.09 -2.00 5.37
N CYS A 63 -19.33 -2.28 4.98
CA CYS A 63 -19.66 -3.53 4.28
C CYS A 63 -19.32 -3.42 2.79
N PRO A 64 -18.97 -4.54 2.12
CA PRO A 64 -18.70 -4.53 0.69
C PRO A 64 -19.91 -4.07 -0.14
N VAL A 65 -19.64 -3.43 -1.26
CA VAL A 65 -20.63 -2.95 -2.22
C VAL A 65 -21.03 -4.10 -3.14
N PRO A 66 -22.28 -4.59 -3.13
CA PRO A 66 -22.73 -5.66 -4.00
C PRO A 66 -22.65 -5.28 -5.48
N ASP A 67 -22.64 -6.30 -6.35
CA ASP A 67 -22.68 -6.10 -7.79
C ASP A 67 -23.96 -5.34 -8.20
N GLY A 68 -23.80 -4.30 -9.01
CA GLY A 68 -24.88 -3.39 -9.43
C GLY A 68 -25.12 -2.19 -8.50
N TYR A 69 -24.52 -2.14 -7.33
CA TYR A 69 -24.67 -1.05 -6.36
C TYR A 69 -23.52 -0.05 -6.41
N SER A 70 -23.73 1.10 -5.75
CA SER A 70 -22.74 2.18 -5.66
C SER A 70 -22.49 2.59 -4.22
N PHE A 71 -21.28 3.10 -3.97
CA PHE A 71 -20.88 3.71 -2.72
C PHE A 71 -20.17 5.03 -3.02
N TYR A 72 -20.53 6.08 -2.27
CA TYR A 72 -19.98 7.41 -2.42
C TYR A 72 -18.86 7.63 -1.40
N HIS A 73 -17.67 7.99 -1.86
CA HIS A 73 -16.50 8.30 -1.04
C HIS A 73 -16.12 9.76 -1.17
N GLU A 74 -15.83 10.43 -0.06
CA GLU A 74 -15.11 11.70 -0.02
C GLU A 74 -13.68 11.39 0.42
N ILE A 75 -12.75 11.38 -0.53
CA ILE A 75 -11.40 10.83 -0.30
C ILE A 75 -10.34 11.87 0.03
N LEU A 76 -10.56 13.14 -0.30
CA LEU A 76 -9.63 14.23 -0.02
C LEU A 76 -10.41 15.50 0.35
N ASN A 77 -9.95 16.17 1.41
CA ASN A 77 -10.50 17.45 1.90
C ASN A 77 -12.03 17.43 2.10
N SER A 78 -12.57 16.32 2.63
CA SER A 78 -13.99 16.27 2.97
C SER A 78 -14.36 17.44 3.89
N PRO A 79 -15.48 18.13 3.66
CA PRO A 79 -15.96 19.20 4.56
C PRO A 79 -16.14 18.71 6.01
N LYS A 80 -16.38 17.41 6.21
CA LYS A 80 -16.49 16.78 7.53
C LYS A 80 -15.16 16.52 8.23
N SER A 81 -14.04 16.58 7.51
CA SER A 81 -12.70 16.39 8.09
C SER A 81 -12.30 17.53 9.04
N GLY A 82 -12.92 18.71 8.89
CA GLY A 82 -12.62 19.91 9.66
C GLY A 82 -11.44 20.72 9.11
N GLU A 83 -11.39 22.01 9.46
CA GLU A 83 -10.41 22.98 8.94
C GLU A 83 -8.94 22.65 9.32
N ASN A 84 -8.74 21.90 10.40
CA ASN A 84 -7.42 21.50 10.89
C ASN A 84 -6.98 20.10 10.41
N ALA A 85 -7.70 19.47 9.47
CA ALA A 85 -7.28 18.21 8.90
C ALA A 85 -5.94 18.37 8.19
N PRO A 86 -4.98 17.42 8.38
CA PRO A 86 -3.69 17.50 7.72
C PRO A 86 -3.85 17.47 6.21
N LYS A 87 -3.26 18.43 5.51
CA LYS A 87 -3.18 18.38 4.05
C LYS A 87 -2.25 17.26 3.61
N GLN A 88 -2.62 16.58 2.54
CA GLN A 88 -1.83 15.50 1.96
C GLN A 88 -1.47 15.81 0.51
N TRP A 89 -0.25 15.47 0.14
CA TRP A 89 0.27 15.49 -1.23
C TRP A 89 1.28 14.36 -1.40
N GLY A 90 1.61 14.04 -2.66
CA GLY A 90 2.58 13.00 -3.00
C GLY A 90 1.98 11.87 -3.82
N THR A 91 2.56 10.71 -3.69
CA THR A 91 2.27 9.51 -4.48
C THR A 91 1.44 8.52 -3.69
N TYR A 92 0.20 8.32 -4.14
CA TYR A 92 -0.80 7.42 -3.57
C TYR A 92 -1.36 6.51 -4.67
N TRP A 93 -2.27 5.62 -4.32
CA TRP A 93 -2.99 4.80 -5.29
C TRP A 93 -4.36 4.36 -4.75
N LEU A 94 -5.26 4.06 -5.67
CA LEU A 94 -6.59 3.53 -5.39
C LEU A 94 -6.61 2.04 -5.70
N HIS A 95 -7.22 1.25 -4.84
CA HIS A 95 -7.36 -0.19 -5.12
C HIS A 95 -8.56 -0.83 -4.41
N GLY A 96 -8.99 -1.97 -4.96
CA GLY A 96 -9.98 -2.81 -4.29
C GLY A 96 -9.43 -3.39 -2.99
N HIS A 97 -10.21 -3.31 -1.90
CA HIS A 97 -9.83 -3.84 -0.59
C HIS A 97 -10.77 -4.96 -0.12
N TYR A 98 -11.10 -5.84 -1.07
CA TYR A 98 -11.93 -7.01 -0.82
C TYR A 98 -11.39 -8.20 -1.61
N GLN A 99 -10.94 -9.26 -0.89
CA GLN A 99 -10.48 -10.54 -1.45
C GLN A 99 -9.50 -10.41 -2.63
N GLY A 100 -8.53 -9.51 -2.55
CA GLY A 100 -7.44 -9.39 -3.52
C GLY A 100 -7.84 -8.93 -4.92
N GLN A 101 -8.95 -8.25 -5.07
CA GLN A 101 -9.45 -7.83 -6.38
C GLN A 101 -8.51 -6.87 -7.12
N TYR A 102 -7.60 -6.18 -6.42
CA TYR A 102 -6.62 -5.33 -7.07
C TYR A 102 -5.58 -6.13 -7.88
N ALA A 103 -5.26 -7.37 -7.47
CA ALA A 103 -4.43 -8.27 -8.27
C ALA A 103 -5.07 -8.62 -9.63
N ASP A 104 -6.40 -8.60 -9.69
CA ASP A 104 -7.18 -8.78 -10.93
C ASP A 104 -7.33 -7.49 -11.75
N GLY A 105 -6.83 -6.34 -11.28
CA GLY A 105 -6.80 -5.09 -12.03
C GLY A 105 -7.54 -3.90 -11.42
N LEU A 106 -8.29 -4.05 -10.30
CA LEU A 106 -8.97 -2.92 -9.63
C LEU A 106 -7.94 -2.06 -8.89
N ARG A 107 -7.14 -1.30 -9.65
CA ARG A 107 -6.07 -0.44 -9.12
C ARG A 107 -5.71 0.67 -10.10
N THR A 108 -5.31 1.83 -9.59
CA THR A 108 -4.79 2.95 -10.39
C THR A 108 -3.95 3.90 -9.54
N PRO A 109 -2.92 4.58 -10.09
CA PRO A 109 -2.21 5.64 -9.40
C PRO A 109 -3.14 6.78 -9.00
N PHE A 110 -2.90 7.34 -7.82
CA PHE A 110 -3.54 8.56 -7.34
C PHE A 110 -2.46 9.56 -6.92
N ILE A 111 -2.26 10.59 -7.72
CA ILE A 111 -1.21 11.58 -7.50
C ILE A 111 -1.84 12.88 -7.00
N ILE A 112 -1.41 13.33 -5.85
CA ILE A 112 -1.85 14.59 -5.26
C ILE A 112 -0.68 15.58 -5.37
N HIS A 113 -0.79 16.52 -6.29
CA HIS A 113 0.19 17.58 -6.45
C HIS A 113 0.06 18.61 -5.34
N ARG A 114 1.19 19.09 -4.83
CA ARG A 114 1.18 20.15 -3.82
C ARG A 114 0.73 21.47 -4.44
N ALA A 115 -0.35 22.05 -3.92
CA ALA A 115 -0.95 23.26 -4.49
C ALA A 115 0.02 24.46 -4.46
N GLU A 116 0.74 24.61 -3.35
CA GLU A 116 1.68 25.73 -3.10
C GLU A 116 3.03 25.57 -3.84
N GLY A 117 3.21 24.49 -4.60
CA GLY A 117 4.47 24.15 -5.29
C GLY A 117 5.16 22.93 -4.71
N GLU A 118 5.82 22.16 -5.56
CA GLU A 118 6.52 20.92 -5.20
C GLU A 118 7.77 21.24 -4.35
N ALA A 119 8.20 20.25 -3.54
CA ALA A 119 9.37 20.38 -2.69
C ALA A 119 10.71 20.45 -3.46
N TYR A 120 10.69 20.02 -4.72
CA TYR A 120 11.83 19.99 -5.62
C TYR A 120 11.42 20.41 -7.02
N ASP A 121 12.34 21.07 -7.74
CA ASP A 121 12.15 21.42 -9.16
C ASP A 121 12.43 20.24 -10.06
N TYR A 122 11.59 20.05 -11.08
CA TYR A 122 11.76 19.10 -12.16
C TYR A 122 10.99 19.56 -13.42
N ASP A 123 11.42 19.11 -14.58
CA ASP A 123 10.84 19.51 -15.86
C ASP A 123 9.60 18.71 -16.20
N ASP A 124 9.57 17.42 -15.84
CA ASP A 124 8.45 16.53 -16.12
C ASP A 124 8.27 15.45 -15.05
N ASP A 125 7.10 14.79 -15.06
CA ASP A 125 6.66 13.88 -13.99
C ASP A 125 5.99 12.63 -14.61
N TYR A 126 6.57 11.48 -14.32
CA TYR A 126 6.02 10.20 -14.74
C TYR A 126 5.80 9.27 -13.55
N THR A 127 4.71 8.49 -13.61
CA THR A 127 4.49 7.41 -12.69
C THR A 127 4.92 6.09 -13.33
N VAL A 128 5.74 5.33 -12.62
CA VAL A 128 6.17 3.98 -12.95
C VAL A 128 5.37 3.00 -12.11
N VAL A 129 4.52 2.22 -12.73
CA VAL A 129 3.74 1.19 -12.05
C VAL A 129 4.43 -0.15 -12.18
N LEU A 130 4.68 -0.77 -11.04
CA LEU A 130 5.24 -2.11 -10.91
C LEU A 130 4.16 -3.03 -10.33
N ALA A 131 3.97 -4.20 -10.92
CA ALA A 131 2.99 -5.15 -10.46
C ALA A 131 3.33 -6.58 -10.87
N ASP A 132 2.83 -7.56 -10.15
CA ASP A 132 2.74 -8.94 -10.61
C ASP A 132 1.42 -9.19 -11.35
N TRP A 133 1.39 -10.26 -12.13
CA TRP A 133 0.25 -10.64 -12.92
C TRP A 133 0.04 -12.14 -12.92
N TYR A 134 -1.19 -12.55 -12.65
CA TYR A 134 -1.61 -13.93 -12.61
C TYR A 134 -2.56 -14.21 -13.77
N HIS A 135 -2.39 -15.31 -14.49
CA HIS A 135 -3.28 -15.70 -15.59
C HIS A 135 -4.64 -16.17 -15.08
N GLU A 136 -4.68 -16.78 -13.90
CA GLU A 136 -5.94 -17.17 -13.25
C GLU A 136 -6.45 -16.03 -12.35
N LYS A 137 -7.76 -15.98 -12.12
CA LYS A 137 -8.38 -14.99 -11.25
C LYS A 137 -7.98 -15.22 -9.80
N ASN A 138 -7.74 -14.13 -9.09
CA ASN A 138 -7.37 -14.15 -7.68
C ASN A 138 -8.30 -14.98 -6.80
N GLY A 139 -9.62 -14.81 -6.93
CA GLY A 139 -10.58 -15.58 -6.15
C GLY A 139 -10.55 -17.09 -6.41
N TYR A 140 -10.15 -17.52 -7.62
CA TYR A 140 -9.93 -18.94 -7.94
C TYR A 140 -8.64 -19.43 -7.26
N ILE A 141 -7.54 -18.69 -7.41
CA ILE A 141 -6.25 -19.03 -6.80
C ILE A 141 -6.40 -19.13 -5.27
N LEU A 142 -7.07 -18.16 -4.63
CA LEU A 142 -7.32 -18.22 -3.19
C LEU A 142 -8.02 -19.49 -2.77
N LYS A 143 -9.09 -19.86 -3.45
CA LYS A 143 -9.96 -20.99 -3.07
C LYS A 143 -9.38 -22.36 -3.46
N HIS A 144 -8.74 -22.44 -4.64
CA HIS A 144 -8.39 -23.72 -5.26
C HIS A 144 -6.90 -24.06 -5.19
N ASP A 145 -6.02 -23.04 -4.96
CA ASP A 145 -4.58 -23.25 -4.94
C ASP A 145 -3.95 -22.92 -3.58
N TYR A 146 -4.37 -21.87 -2.90
CA TYR A 146 -3.74 -21.39 -1.67
C TYR A 146 -4.50 -21.81 -0.40
N LEU A 147 -5.72 -21.31 -0.18
CA LEU A 147 -6.48 -21.55 1.05
C LEU A 147 -7.23 -22.90 1.04
N LYS A 148 -6.50 -23.95 0.69
CA LYS A 148 -6.99 -25.34 0.71
C LYS A 148 -6.02 -26.23 1.50
N GLN A 149 -6.42 -27.46 1.76
CA GLN A 149 -5.55 -28.46 2.38
C GLN A 149 -4.27 -28.67 1.54
N ASN A 150 -3.11 -28.49 2.16
CA ASN A 150 -1.79 -28.50 1.52
C ASN A 150 -1.68 -27.50 0.35
N GLY A 151 -2.35 -26.34 0.46
CA GLY A 151 -2.24 -25.28 -0.53
C GLY A 151 -0.82 -24.72 -0.63
N SER A 152 -0.44 -24.29 -1.83
CA SER A 152 0.86 -23.72 -2.13
C SER A 152 0.77 -22.20 -2.27
N TYR A 153 1.86 -21.52 -1.91
CA TYR A 153 1.97 -20.08 -2.09
C TYR A 153 1.95 -19.73 -3.59
N PRO A 154 1.07 -18.84 -4.05
CA PRO A 154 0.93 -18.56 -5.47
C PRO A 154 2.13 -17.82 -6.04
N THR A 155 2.71 -18.34 -7.11
CA THR A 155 3.73 -17.67 -7.91
C THR A 155 3.05 -16.97 -9.09
N PRO A 156 3.38 -15.68 -9.40
CA PRO A 156 2.80 -15.00 -10.55
C PRO A 156 3.29 -15.59 -11.87
N ASP A 157 2.49 -15.45 -12.92
CA ASP A 157 2.87 -15.89 -14.28
C ASP A 157 3.80 -14.86 -14.96
N SER A 158 3.73 -13.59 -14.58
CA SER A 158 4.58 -12.52 -15.10
C SER A 158 4.63 -11.32 -14.17
N GLY A 159 5.55 -10.40 -14.42
CA GLY A 159 5.52 -9.05 -13.90
C GLY A 159 5.03 -8.05 -14.95
N LEU A 160 4.59 -6.89 -14.49
CA LEU A 160 4.18 -5.75 -15.31
C LEU A 160 4.95 -4.51 -14.86
N MET A 161 5.54 -3.80 -15.83
CA MET A 161 6.05 -2.45 -15.70
C MET A 161 5.45 -1.60 -16.81
N TYR A 162 4.81 -0.49 -16.45
CA TYR A 162 4.27 0.48 -17.41
C TYR A 162 4.34 1.89 -16.84
N PHE A 163 4.19 2.87 -17.72
CA PHE A 163 4.34 4.28 -17.38
C PHE A 163 3.03 5.04 -17.55
N ALA A 164 2.91 6.12 -16.78
CA ALA A 164 1.87 7.12 -16.99
C ALA A 164 2.46 8.51 -16.89
N HIS A 165 2.01 9.42 -17.74
CA HIS A 165 2.37 10.82 -17.65
C HIS A 165 1.47 11.50 -16.61
N THR A 166 2.07 12.07 -15.57
CA THR A 166 1.36 12.57 -14.39
C THR A 166 1.74 14.01 -14.01
N LYS A 167 2.29 14.77 -14.96
CA LYS A 167 2.69 16.16 -14.75
C LYS A 167 1.54 17.04 -14.31
N LYS A 168 1.76 17.86 -13.28
CA LYS A 168 0.81 18.85 -12.79
C LYS A 168 0.29 19.75 -13.90
N GLY A 169 -1.04 19.91 -13.95
CA GLY A 169 -1.72 20.78 -14.94
C GLY A 169 -1.98 20.12 -16.29
N LEU A 170 -1.59 18.86 -16.48
CA LEU A 170 -1.94 18.08 -17.66
C LEU A 170 -2.92 16.95 -17.30
N GLU A 171 -3.67 16.48 -18.31
CA GLU A 171 -4.49 15.27 -18.15
C GLU A 171 -3.58 14.06 -17.95
N ALA A 172 -3.73 13.38 -16.83
CA ALA A 172 -2.95 12.19 -16.56
C ALA A 172 -3.37 11.04 -17.47
N LYS A 173 -2.38 10.32 -18.01
CA LYS A 173 -2.64 9.28 -19.00
C LYS A 173 -1.64 8.13 -18.91
N THR A 174 -2.17 6.92 -18.91
CA THR A 174 -1.36 5.72 -19.08
C THR A 174 -0.76 5.70 -20.48
N MET A 175 0.56 5.53 -20.55
CA MET A 175 1.33 5.48 -21.80
C MET A 175 1.18 4.10 -22.46
N PRO A 176 1.35 4.03 -23.79
CA PRO A 176 1.29 2.77 -24.51
C PRO A 176 2.41 1.79 -24.12
N GLY A 177 2.10 0.50 -24.18
CA GLY A 177 3.05 -0.56 -23.96
C GLY A 177 3.22 -0.97 -22.49
N MET A 178 3.79 -2.15 -22.31
CA MET A 178 4.19 -2.73 -21.02
C MET A 178 5.50 -3.46 -21.21
N ASN A 179 6.32 -3.51 -20.14
CA ASN A 179 7.62 -4.20 -20.15
C ASN A 179 8.49 -3.72 -21.33
N GLU A 180 9.07 -4.64 -22.09
CA GLU A 180 9.93 -4.34 -23.24
C GLU A 180 9.27 -3.50 -24.35
N ASN A 181 7.94 -3.42 -24.37
CA ASN A 181 7.17 -2.60 -25.31
C ASN A 181 6.82 -1.21 -24.75
N ALA A 182 7.17 -0.91 -23.50
CA ALA A 182 6.99 0.40 -22.92
C ALA A 182 8.24 1.27 -23.13
N THR A 183 8.02 2.56 -23.35
CA THR A 183 9.09 3.55 -23.50
C THR A 183 8.86 4.75 -22.61
N LEU A 184 9.94 5.27 -22.02
CA LEU A 184 9.95 6.50 -21.23
C LEU A 184 10.80 7.55 -21.97
N PRO A 185 10.21 8.63 -22.50
CA PRO A 185 10.97 9.62 -23.27
C PRO A 185 11.63 10.65 -22.34
N PHE A 186 12.93 10.87 -22.55
CA PHE A 186 13.69 11.95 -21.91
C PHE A 186 14.20 12.94 -22.95
N GLU A 187 14.24 14.21 -22.60
CA GLU A 187 14.93 15.24 -23.34
C GLU A 187 16.28 15.55 -22.67
N PRO A 188 17.36 15.75 -23.45
CA PRO A 188 18.68 16.03 -22.91
C PRO A 188 18.70 17.17 -21.90
N GLY A 189 19.44 17.02 -20.81
CA GLY A 189 19.67 18.03 -19.80
C GLY A 189 18.50 18.31 -18.84
N LYS A 190 17.32 17.76 -19.08
CA LYS A 190 16.14 17.92 -18.21
C LYS A 190 16.20 17.02 -16.97
N THR A 191 15.46 17.41 -15.94
CA THR A 191 15.29 16.62 -14.72
C THR A 191 13.87 16.06 -14.65
N TYR A 192 13.76 14.78 -14.37
CA TYR A 192 12.49 14.05 -14.32
C TYR A 192 12.22 13.55 -12.92
N ARG A 193 10.96 13.69 -12.48
CA ARG A 193 10.45 12.98 -11.31
C ARG A 193 9.83 11.67 -11.76
N LEU A 194 10.31 10.55 -11.24
CA LEU A 194 9.70 9.25 -11.45
C LEU A 194 9.06 8.77 -10.14
N ARG A 195 7.74 8.57 -10.16
CA ARG A 195 6.95 8.08 -9.02
C ARG A 195 6.80 6.57 -9.15
N LEU A 196 7.54 5.82 -8.35
CA LEU A 196 7.52 4.37 -8.33
C LEU A 196 6.39 3.91 -7.41
N ILE A 197 5.48 3.07 -7.90
CA ILE A 197 4.38 2.49 -7.12
C ILE A 197 4.39 0.98 -7.31
N ASN A 198 4.50 0.23 -6.23
CA ASN A 198 4.33 -1.23 -6.28
C ASN A 198 2.90 -1.62 -5.95
N MET A 199 2.16 -2.04 -6.96
CA MET A 199 0.76 -2.48 -6.89
C MET A 199 0.62 -4.02 -7.02
N SER A 200 1.64 -4.79 -6.62
CA SER A 200 1.64 -6.25 -6.68
C SER A 200 0.74 -6.88 -5.63
N ALA A 201 0.35 -8.13 -5.86
CA ALA A 201 -0.22 -8.97 -4.81
C ALA A 201 0.85 -9.49 -3.83
N THR A 202 2.08 -9.68 -4.31
CA THR A 202 3.15 -10.28 -3.49
C THR A 202 4.57 -9.82 -3.82
N THR A 203 4.83 -9.37 -5.04
CA THR A 203 6.19 -9.17 -5.55
C THR A 203 6.85 -7.90 -5.02
N VAL A 204 8.09 -8.02 -4.57
CA VAL A 204 9.00 -6.88 -4.32
C VAL A 204 9.83 -6.65 -5.58
N PHE A 205 10.10 -5.40 -5.92
CA PHE A 205 10.90 -5.03 -7.09
C PHE A 205 12.15 -4.25 -6.68
N ASP A 206 13.27 -4.54 -7.37
CA ASP A 206 14.45 -3.70 -7.41
C ASP A 206 14.43 -2.93 -8.74
N PHE A 207 14.39 -1.59 -8.65
CA PHE A 207 14.29 -0.69 -9.79
C PHE A 207 15.56 0.10 -9.98
N TRP A 208 16.05 0.19 -11.25
CA TRP A 208 17.15 1.08 -11.65
C TRP A 208 17.09 1.43 -13.14
N ILE A 209 17.88 2.41 -13.53
CA ILE A 209 18.04 2.82 -14.92
C ILE A 209 19.52 2.78 -15.25
N ASP A 210 19.90 2.02 -16.29
CA ASP A 210 21.30 1.93 -16.71
C ASP A 210 21.86 3.31 -17.02
N GLY A 211 23.08 3.55 -16.54
CA GLY A 211 23.81 4.78 -16.80
C GLY A 211 23.19 6.08 -16.26
N HIS A 212 22.20 6.01 -15.35
CA HIS A 212 21.61 7.18 -14.70
C HIS A 212 21.62 7.02 -13.18
N ASP A 213 22.00 8.10 -12.50
CA ASP A 213 21.89 8.22 -11.06
C ASP A 213 20.47 8.62 -10.67
N MET A 214 20.04 8.18 -9.51
CA MET A 214 18.73 8.50 -8.94
C MET A 214 18.90 9.13 -7.55
N GLU A 215 18.02 10.07 -7.21
CA GLU A 215 17.94 10.63 -5.86
C GLU A 215 16.51 10.45 -5.33
N ILE A 216 16.34 9.69 -4.24
CA ILE A 216 15.05 9.58 -3.58
C ILE A 216 14.69 10.93 -2.95
N ILE A 217 13.47 11.41 -3.22
CA ILE A 217 12.92 12.68 -2.72
C ILE A 217 11.59 12.53 -1.98
N GLU A 218 10.97 11.36 -2.06
CA GLU A 218 9.69 11.07 -1.41
C GLU A 218 9.62 9.57 -1.05
N ALA A 219 9.03 9.26 0.11
CA ALA A 219 8.63 7.91 0.49
C ALA A 219 7.21 7.94 1.08
N ASP A 220 6.26 7.16 0.49
CA ASP A 220 4.85 7.00 0.91
C ASP A 220 4.14 8.37 1.16
N GLY A 221 4.35 9.37 0.27
CA GLY A 221 3.76 10.70 0.39
C GLY A 221 4.40 11.57 1.49
N VAL A 222 5.66 11.31 1.83
CA VAL A 222 6.49 12.14 2.71
C VAL A 222 7.70 12.63 1.93
N ASP A 223 7.82 13.96 1.76
CA ASP A 223 9.01 14.56 1.17
C ASP A 223 10.23 14.31 2.06
N VAL A 224 11.34 13.84 1.48
CA VAL A 224 12.60 13.58 2.18
C VAL A 224 13.74 14.40 1.58
N GLU A 225 14.80 14.62 2.35
CA GLU A 225 16.04 15.15 1.81
C GLU A 225 16.59 14.23 0.73
N ARG A 226 17.24 14.80 -0.30
CA ARG A 226 17.76 14.02 -1.42
C ARG A 226 18.68 12.92 -0.93
N TYR A 227 18.33 11.70 -1.26
CA TYR A 227 19.11 10.51 -0.92
C TYR A 227 19.58 9.81 -2.20
N PRO A 228 20.88 9.90 -2.54
CA PRO A 228 21.41 9.29 -3.76
C PRO A 228 21.37 7.76 -3.63
N THR A 229 20.94 7.11 -4.71
CA THR A 229 20.90 5.65 -4.81
C THR A 229 21.04 5.19 -6.24
N ASP A 230 21.61 4.02 -6.44
CA ASP A 230 21.69 3.36 -7.73
C ASP A 230 20.55 2.35 -7.98
N THR A 231 19.84 1.98 -6.91
CA THR A 231 18.75 1.00 -6.97
C THR A 231 17.71 1.33 -5.88
N VAL A 232 16.44 1.30 -6.24
CA VAL A 232 15.33 1.47 -5.30
C VAL A 232 14.61 0.15 -5.14
N GLN A 233 14.58 -0.39 -3.92
CA GLN A 233 13.73 -1.54 -3.61
C GLN A 233 12.35 -1.06 -3.20
N VAL A 234 11.31 -1.57 -3.87
CA VAL A 234 9.92 -1.18 -3.66
C VAL A 234 9.11 -2.41 -3.25
N ALA A 235 8.76 -2.52 -1.97
CA ALA A 235 7.87 -3.58 -1.50
C ALA A 235 6.40 -3.27 -1.83
N VAL A 236 5.53 -4.27 -1.74
CA VAL A 236 4.09 -4.12 -2.06
C VAL A 236 3.47 -2.99 -1.22
N GLY A 237 2.73 -2.10 -1.86
CA GLY A 237 2.09 -0.95 -1.23
C GLY A 237 3.02 0.25 -1.01
N GLN A 238 4.33 0.08 -1.12
CA GLN A 238 5.29 1.18 -1.00
C GLN A 238 5.32 2.07 -2.24
N ARG A 239 5.64 3.34 -2.01
CA ARG A 239 5.87 4.34 -3.07
C ARG A 239 7.15 5.10 -2.77
N TYR A 240 7.88 5.38 -3.83
CA TYR A 240 9.01 6.30 -3.79
C TYR A 240 8.95 7.24 -4.98
N SER A 241 9.39 8.49 -4.81
CA SER A 241 9.72 9.35 -5.94
C SER A 241 11.22 9.54 -6.01
N VAL A 242 11.76 9.43 -7.22
CA VAL A 242 13.16 9.74 -7.49
C VAL A 242 13.27 10.87 -8.50
N LEU A 243 14.30 11.71 -8.34
CA LEU A 243 14.78 12.59 -9.39
C LEU A 243 15.82 11.87 -10.23
N VAL A 244 15.69 12.00 -11.54
CA VAL A 244 16.63 11.50 -12.53
C VAL A 244 17.02 12.63 -13.46
N LYS A 245 18.30 12.97 -13.51
CA LYS A 245 18.79 13.94 -14.49
C LYS A 245 19.09 13.22 -15.81
N ALA A 246 18.45 13.68 -16.88
CA ALA A 246 18.76 13.24 -18.23
C ALA A 246 20.20 13.64 -18.60
N ARG A 247 20.85 12.85 -19.45
CA ARG A 247 22.17 13.17 -19.99
C ARG A 247 22.10 14.40 -20.88
N ASP A 248 23.13 15.23 -20.84
CA ASP A 248 23.20 16.45 -21.65
C ASP A 248 23.42 16.13 -23.13
N GLU A 249 24.26 15.13 -23.44
CA GLU A 249 24.61 14.72 -24.82
C GLU A 249 24.44 13.19 -24.96
N PRO A 250 23.21 12.67 -24.99
CA PRO A 250 22.99 11.23 -25.12
C PRO A 250 23.29 10.76 -26.55
N THR A 251 24.03 9.68 -26.66
CA THR A 251 24.35 9.02 -27.98
C THR A 251 23.62 7.69 -28.15
N LYS A 252 22.88 7.25 -27.12
CA LYS A 252 22.17 5.97 -27.08
C LYS A 252 20.97 6.03 -26.17
N ASP A 253 20.06 5.09 -26.34
CA ASP A 253 18.98 4.82 -25.40
C ASP A 253 19.45 3.87 -24.29
N TRP A 254 18.68 3.76 -23.22
CA TRP A 254 19.07 3.04 -22.02
C TRP A 254 17.99 2.06 -21.56
N THR A 255 18.39 1.03 -20.84
CA THR A 255 17.46 0.07 -20.27
C THR A 255 16.98 0.54 -18.89
N ILE A 256 15.68 0.45 -18.67
CA ILE A 256 15.03 0.57 -17.36
C ILE A 256 14.77 -0.85 -16.87
N HIS A 257 15.12 -1.12 -15.62
CA HIS A 257 14.97 -2.43 -15.02
C HIS A 257 14.01 -2.40 -13.84
N ALA A 258 13.23 -3.47 -13.70
CA ALA A 258 12.46 -3.77 -12.50
C ALA A 258 12.56 -5.28 -12.24
N ASN A 259 13.49 -5.67 -11.36
CA ASN A 259 13.72 -7.07 -11.07
C ASN A 259 12.86 -7.56 -9.93
N MET A 260 12.12 -8.63 -10.15
CA MET A 260 11.33 -9.30 -9.14
C MET A 260 12.24 -10.03 -8.15
N GLU A 261 12.05 -9.79 -6.85
CA GLU A 261 12.86 -10.40 -5.80
C GLU A 261 12.58 -11.90 -5.70
N ARG A 262 13.58 -12.73 -6.06
CA ARG A 262 13.45 -14.18 -6.13
C ARG A 262 13.04 -14.84 -4.81
N VAL A 263 13.53 -14.32 -3.68
CA VAL A 263 13.27 -14.94 -2.35
C VAL A 263 11.81 -14.87 -1.92
N THR A 264 11.01 -14.05 -2.60
CA THR A 264 9.55 -13.97 -2.39
C THR A 264 8.85 -15.24 -2.84
N PHE A 265 9.44 -15.98 -3.80
CA PHE A 265 8.83 -17.15 -4.42
C PHE A 265 9.54 -18.44 -4.03
N GLY A 266 8.80 -19.54 -3.97
CA GLY A 266 9.39 -20.87 -3.82
C GLY A 266 10.01 -21.34 -5.14
N ASP A 267 9.24 -22.02 -5.96
CA ASP A 267 9.62 -22.38 -7.31
C ASP A 267 9.17 -21.26 -8.27
N VAL A 268 10.08 -20.78 -9.10
CA VAL A 268 9.80 -19.73 -10.09
C VAL A 268 9.47 -20.25 -11.48
N GLY A 269 9.70 -21.54 -11.74
CA GLY A 269 9.43 -22.14 -13.06
C GLY A 269 10.03 -21.31 -14.20
N ASP A 270 9.19 -20.98 -15.19
CA ASP A 270 9.55 -20.16 -16.36
C ASP A 270 9.36 -18.65 -16.15
N LEU A 271 9.06 -18.19 -14.91
CA LEU A 271 8.84 -16.77 -14.60
C LEU A 271 10.11 -15.94 -14.91
N LYS A 272 9.96 -14.96 -15.78
CA LYS A 272 11.02 -13.98 -16.05
C LYS A 272 11.06 -12.97 -14.90
N LEU A 273 12.12 -13.04 -14.09
CA LEU A 273 12.29 -12.13 -12.94
C LEU A 273 12.75 -10.74 -13.35
N ASN A 274 13.44 -10.59 -14.49
CA ASN A 274 13.94 -9.32 -14.99
C ASN A 274 12.92 -8.71 -15.94
N LEU A 275 12.27 -7.63 -15.51
CA LEU A 275 11.47 -6.79 -16.39
C LEU A 275 12.34 -5.66 -16.92
N THR A 276 12.22 -5.39 -18.20
CA THR A 276 12.94 -4.30 -18.85
C THR A 276 11.99 -3.42 -19.64
N SER A 277 12.30 -2.13 -19.70
CA SER A 277 11.70 -1.14 -20.59
C SER A 277 12.79 -0.27 -21.18
N ARG A 278 12.42 0.65 -22.05
CA ARG A 278 13.37 1.51 -22.75
C ARG A 278 13.23 2.97 -22.30
N LEU A 279 14.32 3.58 -21.88
CA LEU A 279 14.45 5.01 -21.76
C LEU A 279 14.99 5.55 -23.08
N THR A 280 14.24 6.44 -23.74
CA THR A 280 14.55 6.95 -25.07
C THR A 280 14.98 8.41 -25.04
N TYR A 281 15.95 8.76 -25.90
CA TYR A 281 16.35 10.12 -26.17
C TYR A 281 16.03 10.48 -27.63
N GLY A 282 15.07 11.39 -27.82
CA GLY A 282 14.61 11.83 -29.14
C GLY A 282 13.49 10.99 -29.77
N ALA A 283 12.89 11.53 -30.84
CA ALA A 283 11.66 10.99 -31.41
C ALA A 283 11.82 9.64 -32.15
N ASN A 284 13.02 9.29 -32.60
CA ASN A 284 13.24 8.11 -33.43
C ASN A 284 13.96 6.96 -32.73
N GLY A 285 14.27 7.11 -31.44
CA GLY A 285 15.10 6.18 -30.69
C GLY A 285 16.55 6.13 -31.20
N GLN A 286 17.47 5.65 -30.39
CA GLN A 286 18.88 5.47 -30.70
C GLN A 286 19.26 4.00 -30.49
N GLU A 287 20.51 3.62 -30.82
CA GLU A 287 21.00 2.31 -30.42
C GLU A 287 20.95 2.14 -28.91
N MET A 288 20.63 0.93 -28.48
CA MET A 288 20.62 0.60 -27.04
C MET A 288 22.05 0.61 -26.50
N GLY A 289 22.22 1.18 -25.32
CA GLY A 289 23.43 1.03 -24.54
C GLY A 289 23.67 -0.41 -24.08
N GLU A 290 24.83 -0.65 -23.49
CA GLU A 290 25.09 -1.92 -22.82
C GLU A 290 24.09 -2.11 -21.67
N VAL A 291 23.53 -3.32 -21.58
CA VAL A 291 22.62 -3.69 -20.49
C VAL A 291 23.45 -4.03 -19.26
N GLU A 292 23.22 -3.31 -18.17
CA GLU A 292 23.86 -3.60 -16.89
C GLU A 292 23.12 -4.73 -16.18
N GLU A 293 23.68 -5.94 -16.21
CA GLU A 293 23.20 -7.03 -15.37
C GLU A 293 23.62 -6.79 -13.92
N ARG A 294 22.68 -6.40 -13.08
CA ARG A 294 22.88 -6.28 -11.64
C ARG A 294 22.28 -7.50 -10.94
N SER A 295 23.13 -8.24 -10.23
CA SER A 295 22.64 -9.29 -9.33
C SER A 295 21.93 -8.65 -8.14
N THR A 296 20.67 -8.96 -7.94
CA THR A 296 19.89 -8.52 -6.78
C THR A 296 20.10 -9.43 -5.57
N SER A 297 20.74 -10.60 -5.74
CA SER A 297 21.07 -11.50 -4.65
C SER A 297 22.31 -11.01 -3.88
N GLY A 298 22.15 -10.81 -2.56
CA GLY A 298 23.27 -10.42 -1.68
C GLY A 298 23.61 -8.93 -1.64
N LYS A 299 22.83 -8.05 -2.30
CA LYS A 299 22.97 -6.60 -2.14
C LYS A 299 22.55 -6.18 -0.74
N LYS A 300 23.25 -5.18 -0.20
CA LYS A 300 22.78 -4.44 0.95
C LYS A 300 21.50 -3.72 0.53
N LEU A 301 20.36 -4.15 1.07
CA LEU A 301 19.08 -3.49 0.85
C LEU A 301 19.20 -2.02 1.28
N MET A 302 18.50 -1.13 0.58
CA MET A 302 18.38 0.24 1.03
C MET A 302 17.76 0.27 2.43
N ASP A 303 18.47 0.85 3.37
CA ASP A 303 17.96 1.08 4.71
C ASP A 303 17.12 2.36 4.70
N ASP A 304 15.80 2.24 4.65
CA ASP A 304 14.88 3.37 4.62
C ASP A 304 14.95 4.25 5.89
N THR A 305 15.56 3.77 6.98
CA THR A 305 15.83 4.58 8.17
C THR A 305 16.87 5.68 7.94
N GLN A 306 17.60 5.63 6.81
CA GLN A 306 18.53 6.68 6.40
C GLN A 306 17.82 7.87 5.69
N LEU A 307 16.57 7.71 5.30
CA LEU A 307 15.79 8.79 4.70
C LEU A 307 15.36 9.78 5.77
N VAL A 308 15.64 11.07 5.55
CA VAL A 308 15.32 12.15 6.49
C VAL A 308 14.16 12.96 5.93
N PRO A 309 12.98 12.98 6.59
CA PRO A 309 11.88 13.83 6.17
C PRO A 309 12.25 15.31 6.17
N LYS A 310 11.80 16.09 5.18
CA LYS A 310 12.01 17.55 5.12
C LYS A 310 11.25 18.28 6.23
N GLU A 311 10.07 17.79 6.58
CA GLU A 311 9.33 18.28 7.72
C GLU A 311 9.85 17.62 8.99
N GLU A 312 10.35 18.41 9.94
CA GLU A 312 10.82 17.89 11.22
C GLU A 312 9.63 17.63 12.15
N VAL A 313 9.46 16.37 12.51
CA VAL A 313 8.51 15.90 13.53
C VAL A 313 9.31 15.12 14.55
N GLY A 314 9.37 15.62 15.78
CA GLY A 314 10.16 15.02 16.85
C GLY A 314 9.77 13.56 17.14
N LEU A 315 10.63 12.86 17.87
CA LEU A 315 10.36 11.53 18.38
C LEU A 315 9.82 11.62 19.80
N ASP A 316 8.51 11.48 19.98
CA ASP A 316 7.89 11.45 21.29
C ASP A 316 8.20 10.16 22.04
N LYS A 317 8.33 10.23 23.40
CA LYS A 317 8.41 9.04 24.22
C LYS A 317 7.09 8.29 24.17
N PRO A 318 7.13 6.94 24.11
CA PRO A 318 5.91 6.17 24.04
C PRO A 318 5.16 6.12 25.39
N ASP A 319 3.85 6.37 25.33
CA ASP A 319 2.93 6.18 26.46
C ASP A 319 2.53 4.71 26.60
N LYS A 320 2.42 3.99 25.47
CA LYS A 320 2.04 2.58 25.43
C LYS A 320 2.93 1.80 24.48
N ARG A 321 3.34 0.60 24.91
CA ARG A 321 4.08 -0.35 24.09
C ARG A 321 3.22 -1.55 23.72
N VAL A 322 3.27 -1.96 22.46
CA VAL A 322 2.56 -3.13 21.92
C VAL A 322 3.58 -4.00 21.19
N THR A 323 3.56 -5.30 21.46
CA THR A 323 4.37 -6.26 20.72
C THR A 323 3.47 -7.17 19.91
N LEU A 324 3.77 -7.30 18.63
CA LEU A 324 3.09 -8.21 17.71
C LEU A 324 4.09 -9.25 17.22
N VAL A 325 3.62 -10.47 17.05
CA VAL A 325 4.42 -11.56 16.48
C VAL A 325 3.75 -12.05 15.22
N VAL A 326 4.42 -11.86 14.08
CA VAL A 326 4.00 -12.42 12.79
C VAL A 326 4.29 -13.90 12.75
N LYS A 327 3.32 -14.70 12.35
CA LYS A 327 3.45 -16.14 12.11
C LYS A 327 2.76 -16.57 10.85
N THR A 328 3.38 -17.51 10.16
CA THR A 328 2.81 -18.22 9.02
C THR A 328 2.95 -19.72 9.23
N GLY A 329 2.04 -20.51 8.70
CA GLY A 329 2.10 -21.97 8.85
C GLY A 329 0.88 -22.67 8.26
N LEU A 330 0.67 -23.90 8.69
CA LEU A 330 -0.52 -24.69 8.36
C LEU A 330 -1.35 -24.92 9.62
N ASP A 331 -2.66 -24.75 9.52
CA ASP A 331 -3.60 -25.03 10.59
C ASP A 331 -3.76 -26.57 10.82
N LYS A 332 -4.61 -26.97 11.77
CA LYS A 332 -4.91 -28.37 12.08
C LYS A 332 -5.46 -29.17 10.88
N ASN A 333 -6.04 -28.48 9.89
CA ASN A 333 -6.55 -29.06 8.65
C ASN A 333 -5.52 -29.01 7.53
N LYS A 334 -4.29 -28.58 7.84
CA LYS A 334 -3.20 -28.32 6.88
C LYS A 334 -3.53 -27.24 5.83
N VAL A 335 -4.36 -26.26 6.18
CA VAL A 335 -4.65 -25.08 5.36
C VAL A 335 -3.67 -23.97 5.75
N PRO A 336 -3.05 -23.27 4.79
CA PRO A 336 -2.18 -22.14 5.06
C PRO A 336 -2.88 -21.07 5.90
N TYR A 337 -2.19 -20.54 6.90
CA TYR A 337 -2.63 -19.38 7.67
C TYR A 337 -1.47 -18.39 7.85
N ALA A 338 -1.85 -17.14 8.08
CA ALA A 338 -0.95 -16.07 8.49
C ALA A 338 -1.63 -15.27 9.61
N SER A 339 -0.87 -14.74 10.57
CA SER A 339 -1.47 -14.06 11.71
C SER A 339 -0.53 -13.08 12.39
N PHE A 340 -1.12 -12.16 13.15
CA PHE A 340 -0.48 -11.58 14.31
C PHE A 340 -0.89 -12.37 15.55
N ASN A 341 0.07 -12.56 16.51
CA ASN A 341 -0.17 -13.18 17.84
C ASN A 341 -0.88 -14.56 17.80
N ASN A 342 -0.64 -15.35 16.78
CA ASN A 342 -1.25 -16.69 16.55
C ASN A 342 -2.76 -16.73 16.27
N THR A 343 -3.43 -15.59 16.13
CA THR A 343 -4.84 -15.53 15.80
C THR A 343 -5.01 -15.04 14.35
N PRO A 344 -5.39 -15.91 13.40
CA PRO A 344 -5.72 -15.46 12.07
C PRO A 344 -6.95 -14.55 12.10
N TYR A 345 -6.79 -13.35 11.58
CA TYR A 345 -7.87 -12.37 11.46
C TYR A 345 -9.04 -12.93 10.64
N ALA A 346 -10.25 -12.62 11.08
CA ALA A 346 -11.44 -12.74 10.26
C ALA A 346 -12.29 -11.49 10.43
N GLY A 347 -12.67 -10.89 9.30
CA GLY A 347 -13.52 -9.72 9.30
C GLY A 347 -14.89 -10.05 9.95
N PRO A 348 -15.32 -9.27 10.95
CA PRO A 348 -16.63 -9.44 11.57
C PRO A 348 -17.75 -9.09 10.58
N LYS A 349 -18.95 -9.62 10.83
CA LYS A 349 -20.13 -9.28 10.03
C LYS A 349 -20.46 -7.79 10.15
N ARG A 350 -20.50 -7.26 11.38
CA ARG A 350 -20.64 -5.83 11.64
C ARG A 350 -19.27 -5.15 11.54
N PRO A 351 -19.09 -4.14 10.69
CA PRO A 351 -17.83 -3.41 10.60
C PRO A 351 -17.35 -2.91 11.96
N VAL A 352 -16.03 -3.05 12.22
CA VAL A 352 -15.41 -2.68 13.49
C VAL A 352 -15.70 -1.22 13.87
N MET A 353 -15.72 -0.32 12.88
CA MET A 353 -16.09 1.09 13.09
C MET A 353 -17.49 1.24 13.68
N LEU A 354 -18.47 0.49 13.18
CA LEU A 354 -19.83 0.54 13.72
C LEU A 354 -19.92 -0.04 15.13
N THR A 355 -19.09 -1.06 15.45
CA THR A 355 -18.95 -1.58 16.82
C THR A 355 -18.31 -0.53 17.74
N MET A 356 -17.27 0.14 17.28
CA MET A 356 -16.59 1.22 18.01
C MET A 356 -17.53 2.38 18.36
N LEU A 357 -18.47 2.69 17.48
CA LEU A 357 -19.46 3.76 17.69
C LEU A 357 -20.64 3.35 18.56
N GLY A 358 -20.76 2.07 18.92
CA GLY A 358 -21.79 1.57 19.84
C GLY A 358 -21.49 1.87 21.31
N GLU A 359 -22.46 1.60 22.21
CA GLU A 359 -22.39 1.90 23.64
C GLU A 359 -21.16 1.33 24.34
N HIS A 360 -20.73 0.10 23.97
CA HIS A 360 -19.58 -0.58 24.56
C HIS A 360 -18.32 -0.49 23.69
N GLY A 361 -18.32 0.35 22.66
CA GLY A 361 -17.23 0.42 21.66
C GLY A 361 -15.87 0.85 22.21
N THR A 362 -15.81 1.36 23.44
CA THR A 362 -14.56 1.68 24.15
C THR A 362 -13.98 0.50 24.92
N GLU A 363 -14.67 -0.64 24.97
CA GLU A 363 -14.30 -1.82 25.72
C GLU A 363 -13.76 -2.92 24.77
N ALA A 364 -12.68 -3.58 25.17
CA ALA A 364 -12.11 -4.66 24.36
C ALA A 364 -13.07 -5.85 24.15
N SER A 365 -13.98 -6.07 25.10
CA SER A 365 -15.00 -7.12 25.07
C SER A 365 -16.05 -6.93 23.98
N ALA A 366 -16.20 -5.71 23.44
CA ALA A 366 -17.12 -5.44 22.33
C ALA A 366 -16.68 -6.02 20.98
N TYR A 367 -15.41 -6.36 20.85
CA TYR A 367 -14.83 -6.83 19.60
C TYR A 367 -14.68 -8.34 19.58
N GLU A 368 -14.99 -8.94 18.43
CA GLU A 368 -14.79 -10.38 18.25
C GLU A 368 -13.30 -10.74 18.39
N ASN A 369 -12.99 -11.88 19.02
CA ASN A 369 -11.61 -12.31 19.27
C ASN A 369 -10.74 -12.35 18.00
N ARG A 370 -11.34 -12.74 16.86
CA ARG A 370 -10.60 -12.81 15.58
C ARG A 370 -10.39 -11.46 14.90
N THR A 371 -10.89 -10.38 15.45
CA THR A 371 -10.61 -9.01 15.00
C THR A 371 -9.22 -8.55 15.46
N GLU A 372 -8.65 -9.19 16.52
CA GLU A 372 -7.36 -8.78 17.13
C GLU A 372 -7.32 -7.26 17.40
N ALA A 373 -8.44 -6.71 17.94
CA ALA A 373 -8.58 -5.28 18.16
C ALA A 373 -7.67 -4.76 19.27
N VAL A 374 -6.88 -3.74 18.97
CA VAL A 374 -6.05 -3.02 19.95
C VAL A 374 -6.57 -1.60 20.12
N ILE A 375 -7.12 -1.32 21.32
CA ILE A 375 -7.63 0.01 21.66
C ILE A 375 -6.46 0.90 22.11
N VAL A 376 -6.39 2.10 21.52
CA VAL A 376 -5.41 3.11 21.86
C VAL A 376 -6.09 4.43 22.18
N PRO A 377 -5.85 5.02 23.37
CA PRO A 377 -6.49 6.27 23.79
C PRO A 377 -6.04 7.46 22.95
N TYR A 378 -6.87 8.51 22.91
CA TYR A 378 -6.60 9.74 22.18
C TYR A 378 -5.30 10.40 22.67
N ASN A 379 -4.53 10.92 21.70
CA ASN A 379 -3.28 11.69 21.90
C ASN A 379 -2.13 10.91 22.56
N GLN A 380 -2.24 9.60 22.76
CA GLN A 380 -1.12 8.78 23.22
C GLN A 380 -0.15 8.45 22.08
N THR A 381 1.13 8.43 22.40
CA THR A 381 2.18 7.91 21.53
C THR A 381 2.31 6.41 21.72
N ILE A 382 2.07 5.66 20.66
CA ILE A 382 2.12 4.21 20.64
C ILE A 382 3.43 3.75 20.00
N GLU A 383 4.18 2.91 20.72
CA GLU A 383 5.30 2.18 20.16
C GLU A 383 4.86 0.74 19.90
N MET A 384 4.94 0.34 18.63
CA MET A 384 4.59 -1.01 18.23
C MET A 384 5.81 -1.72 17.65
N THR A 385 6.24 -2.80 18.32
CA THR A 385 7.32 -3.66 17.82
C THR A 385 6.72 -4.90 17.19
N ILE A 386 7.06 -5.15 15.94
CA ILE A 386 6.57 -6.28 15.15
C ILE A 386 7.75 -7.24 14.93
N LEU A 387 7.64 -8.43 15.48
CA LEU A 387 8.61 -9.51 15.39
C LEU A 387 8.18 -10.49 14.31
N ASN A 388 9.06 -10.82 13.38
CA ASN A 388 8.76 -11.75 12.31
C ASN A 388 9.28 -13.16 12.61
N ASP A 389 8.41 -14.01 13.14
CA ASP A 389 8.69 -15.44 13.37
C ASP A 389 8.35 -16.28 12.13
N SER A 390 8.82 -15.82 10.95
CA SER A 390 8.59 -16.52 9.68
C SER A 390 9.76 -16.34 8.70
N GLY A 391 9.83 -17.23 7.70
CA GLY A 391 10.90 -17.23 6.70
C GLY A 391 10.70 -16.28 5.52
N GLY A 392 9.61 -15.52 5.49
CA GLY A 392 9.32 -14.53 4.45
C GLY A 392 9.39 -13.09 4.96
N ALA A 393 9.68 -12.14 4.09
CA ALA A 393 9.51 -10.72 4.41
C ALA A 393 8.03 -10.30 4.24
N HIS A 394 7.59 -9.30 5.02
CA HIS A 394 6.22 -8.83 5.03
C HIS A 394 6.16 -7.30 4.93
N PRO A 395 5.57 -6.71 3.90
CA PRO A 395 5.22 -5.28 3.90
C PRO A 395 4.02 -5.06 4.82
N ILE A 396 4.24 -4.41 5.96
CA ILE A 396 3.20 -4.12 6.94
C ILE A 396 2.68 -2.71 6.69
N HIS A 397 1.38 -2.62 6.44
CA HIS A 397 0.67 -1.38 6.17
C HIS A 397 -0.33 -1.07 7.28
N MET A 398 -0.47 0.21 7.61
CA MET A 398 -1.46 0.72 8.56
C MET A 398 -2.27 1.83 7.91
N HIS A 399 -3.60 1.68 7.93
CA HIS A 399 -4.52 2.69 7.42
C HIS A 399 -4.58 3.92 8.32
N GLY A 400 -4.99 5.04 7.75
CA GLY A 400 -5.33 6.27 8.47
C GLY A 400 -4.19 7.00 9.17
N THR A 401 -2.93 6.55 9.04
CA THR A 401 -1.79 7.20 9.69
C THR A 401 -0.48 6.96 8.95
N LYS A 402 0.48 7.85 9.17
CA LYS A 402 1.90 7.61 8.86
C LYS A 402 2.64 7.45 10.17
N PHE A 403 3.31 6.34 10.33
CA PHE A 403 4.12 6.04 11.51
C PHE A 403 5.61 6.34 11.26
N GLN A 404 6.33 6.65 12.31
CA GLN A 404 7.79 6.74 12.32
C GLN A 404 8.40 5.34 12.37
N VAL A 405 9.38 5.05 11.51
CA VAL A 405 10.18 3.82 11.60
C VAL A 405 11.39 4.11 12.49
N VAL A 406 11.31 3.68 13.74
CA VAL A 406 12.31 4.06 14.76
C VAL A 406 13.42 3.05 14.94
N GLN A 407 13.21 1.78 14.55
CA GLN A 407 14.24 0.75 14.64
C GLN A 407 13.93 -0.41 13.69
N ARG A 408 14.99 -1.02 13.16
CA ARG A 408 14.98 -2.31 12.48
C ARG A 408 16.04 -3.21 13.05
N ALA A 409 15.79 -4.50 13.12
CA ALA A 409 16.79 -5.49 13.43
C ALA A 409 16.67 -6.69 12.51
N ASN A 410 17.78 -7.13 11.97
CA ASN A 410 17.88 -8.38 11.24
C ASN A 410 17.90 -9.54 12.25
N GLY A 411 17.32 -10.68 11.86
CA GLY A 411 17.31 -11.88 12.69
C GLY A 411 18.11 -13.02 12.08
N THR A 412 18.18 -14.10 12.82
CA THR A 412 18.79 -15.37 12.41
C THR A 412 17.71 -16.34 11.99
N LYS A 413 17.88 -16.99 10.85
CA LYS A 413 16.92 -17.98 10.34
C LYS A 413 16.60 -19.05 11.38
N GLY A 414 15.31 -19.17 11.68
CA GLY A 414 14.78 -20.17 12.62
C GLY A 414 14.90 -19.79 14.10
N GLU A 415 15.37 -18.59 14.41
CA GLU A 415 15.40 -18.05 15.77
C GLU A 415 14.30 -17.00 15.94
N MET A 416 13.65 -16.99 17.11
CA MET A 416 12.70 -15.94 17.45
C MET A 416 13.40 -14.58 17.44
N PRO A 417 12.89 -13.56 16.71
CA PRO A 417 13.50 -12.24 16.69
C PRO A 417 13.61 -11.64 18.08
N LYS A 418 14.73 -10.97 18.35
CA LYS A 418 14.93 -10.22 19.59
C LYS A 418 14.22 -8.88 19.53
N MET A 419 13.77 -8.39 20.68
CA MET A 419 13.31 -7.01 20.82
C MET A 419 14.49 -6.07 20.54
N PRO A 420 14.36 -5.16 19.55
CA PRO A 420 15.43 -4.22 19.25
C PRO A 420 15.48 -3.11 20.32
N GLU A 421 16.68 -2.58 20.55
CA GLU A 421 16.84 -1.34 21.33
C GLU A 421 16.57 -0.14 20.40
N VAL A 422 15.64 0.71 20.79
CA VAL A 422 15.33 1.94 20.08
C VAL A 422 16.32 3.04 20.44
N ASN A 423 16.95 3.66 19.43
CA ASN A 423 17.72 4.87 19.64
C ASN A 423 16.78 6.05 19.91
N GLU A 424 16.66 6.46 21.16
CA GLU A 424 15.79 7.56 21.59
C GLU A 424 16.35 8.97 21.25
N GLU A 425 17.59 9.04 20.74
CA GLU A 425 18.23 10.32 20.39
C GLU A 425 18.00 10.72 18.92
N GLN A 426 17.33 9.85 18.10
CA GLN A 426 17.01 10.24 16.75
C GLN A 426 15.98 11.37 16.72
N LYS A 427 16.26 12.37 15.87
CA LYS A 427 15.49 13.62 15.86
C LYS A 427 14.29 13.58 14.93
N ASN A 428 14.42 12.95 13.76
CA ASN A 428 13.41 12.99 12.71
C ASN A 428 13.36 11.66 11.91
N PRO A 429 12.89 10.57 12.54
CA PRO A 429 12.75 9.29 11.85
C PRO A 429 11.85 9.38 10.63
N ILE A 430 12.15 8.58 9.58
CA ILE A 430 11.29 8.49 8.40
C ILE A 430 9.87 8.14 8.79
N ARG A 431 8.91 8.83 8.19
CA ARG A 431 7.49 8.53 8.31
C ARG A 431 6.99 7.87 7.04
N ARG A 432 6.21 6.81 7.19
CA ARG A 432 5.60 6.09 6.09
C ARG A 432 4.35 5.33 6.54
N ASP A 433 3.57 4.84 5.61
CA ASP A 433 2.38 4.03 5.91
C ASP A 433 2.60 2.53 5.69
N THR A 434 3.65 2.16 4.97
CA THR A 434 3.99 0.76 4.64
C THR A 434 5.47 0.49 4.90
N VAL A 435 5.78 -0.44 5.79
CA VAL A 435 7.15 -0.80 6.16
C VAL A 435 7.44 -2.27 5.86
N ARG A 436 8.55 -2.55 5.20
CA ARG A 436 9.00 -3.92 4.99
C ARG A 436 9.59 -4.48 6.29
N LEU A 437 9.08 -5.59 6.76
CA LEU A 437 9.56 -6.38 7.88
C LEU A 437 10.32 -7.59 7.32
N GLU A 438 11.62 -7.67 7.58
CA GLU A 438 12.48 -8.72 7.03
C GLU A 438 12.19 -10.09 7.67
N ALA A 439 12.51 -11.17 6.92
CA ALA A 439 12.42 -12.54 7.44
C ALA A 439 13.25 -12.69 8.72
N TRP A 440 12.65 -13.26 9.78
CA TRP A 440 13.27 -13.47 11.09
C TRP A 440 13.71 -12.17 11.79
N GLY A 441 13.40 -11.00 11.21
CA GLY A 441 13.77 -9.70 11.74
C GLY A 441 12.67 -9.06 12.60
N SER A 442 12.88 -7.80 12.92
CA SER A 442 11.90 -6.98 13.62
C SER A 442 11.90 -5.54 13.13
N VAL A 443 10.78 -4.87 13.34
CA VAL A 443 10.63 -3.43 13.11
C VAL A 443 9.87 -2.82 14.28
N THR A 444 10.31 -1.65 14.73
CA THR A 444 9.58 -0.84 15.70
C THR A 444 9.11 0.43 15.04
N ILE A 445 7.82 0.69 15.15
CA ILE A 445 7.16 1.89 14.63
C ILE A 445 6.57 2.69 15.79
N ARG A 446 6.50 4.02 15.62
CA ARG A 446 5.79 4.91 16.55
C ARG A 446 4.81 5.79 15.80
N PHE A 447 3.66 6.03 16.42
CA PHE A 447 2.67 6.97 15.93
C PHE A 447 1.90 7.57 17.10
N ARG A 448 1.39 8.78 16.90
CA ARG A 448 0.49 9.43 17.85
C ARG A 448 -0.96 9.14 17.47
N ALA A 449 -1.77 8.72 18.43
CA ALA A 449 -3.18 8.37 18.23
C ALA A 449 -4.06 9.63 18.15
N VAL A 450 -3.99 10.37 17.03
CA VAL A 450 -4.71 11.64 16.82
C VAL A 450 -5.77 11.57 15.71
N ASN A 451 -5.95 10.40 15.10
CA ASN A 451 -6.95 10.18 14.06
C ASN A 451 -8.01 9.17 14.52
N PRO A 452 -9.10 9.62 15.18
CA PRO A 452 -10.11 8.75 15.74
C PRO A 452 -10.75 7.85 14.67
N GLY A 453 -10.79 6.52 14.92
CA GLY A 453 -11.36 5.57 13.97
C GLY A 453 -10.92 4.13 14.18
N ALA A 454 -11.46 3.24 13.39
CA ALA A 454 -11.04 1.84 13.29
C ALA A 454 -10.13 1.68 12.05
N TRP A 455 -8.87 1.31 12.25
CA TRP A 455 -7.86 1.27 11.22
C TRP A 455 -7.23 -0.12 11.12
N ILE A 456 -7.30 -0.72 9.94
CA ILE A 456 -6.67 -2.03 9.75
C ILE A 456 -5.13 -1.86 9.66
N LEU A 457 -4.41 -2.75 10.35
CA LEU A 457 -2.99 -2.98 10.18
C LEU A 457 -2.84 -4.39 9.63
N HIS A 458 -2.16 -4.53 8.48
CA HIS A 458 -2.09 -5.82 7.81
C HIS A 458 -0.81 -5.98 6.97
N CYS A 459 -0.48 -7.22 6.64
CA CYS A 459 0.49 -7.48 5.59
C CYS A 459 -0.13 -7.10 4.23
N HIS A 460 0.59 -6.31 3.44
CA HIS A 460 0.09 -5.89 2.12
C HIS A 460 0.28 -6.94 1.02
N MET A 461 0.91 -8.07 1.34
CA MET A 461 0.81 -9.25 0.47
C MET A 461 -0.60 -9.83 0.56
N ASP A 462 -1.32 -9.83 -0.56
CA ASP A 462 -2.74 -10.20 -0.63
C ASP A 462 -3.02 -11.61 -0.13
N TRP A 463 -2.13 -12.54 -0.44
CA TRP A 463 -2.21 -13.92 0.04
C TRP A 463 -2.13 -14.02 1.56
N HIS A 464 -1.26 -13.23 2.20
CA HIS A 464 -1.12 -13.20 3.65
C HIS A 464 -2.31 -12.51 4.33
N LEU A 465 -2.82 -11.41 3.74
CA LEU A 465 -4.05 -10.78 4.22
C LEU A 465 -5.23 -11.76 4.17
N ALA A 466 -5.41 -12.46 3.04
CA ALA A 466 -6.46 -13.46 2.89
C ALA A 466 -6.30 -14.66 3.85
N ALA A 467 -5.06 -15.01 4.22
CA ALA A 467 -4.77 -16.05 5.21
C ALA A 467 -4.88 -15.58 6.65
N GLY A 468 -5.15 -14.28 6.91
CA GLY A 468 -5.46 -13.72 8.22
C GLY A 468 -4.36 -12.86 8.87
N MET A 469 -3.34 -12.38 8.13
CA MET A 469 -2.33 -11.46 8.68
C MET A 469 -2.85 -10.02 8.70
N ALA A 470 -3.82 -9.79 9.59
CA ALA A 470 -4.38 -8.49 9.87
C ALA A 470 -4.80 -8.36 11.34
N MET A 471 -5.00 -7.13 11.77
CA MET A 471 -5.59 -6.73 13.04
C MET A 471 -6.20 -5.33 12.91
N VAL A 472 -6.94 -4.88 13.90
CA VAL A 472 -7.52 -3.52 13.88
C VAL A 472 -7.00 -2.70 15.04
N VAL A 473 -6.47 -1.52 14.74
CA VAL A 473 -6.15 -0.49 15.72
C VAL A 473 -7.39 0.40 15.88
N VAL A 474 -8.04 0.31 17.03
CA VAL A 474 -9.18 1.15 17.40
C VAL A 474 -8.63 2.39 18.07
N GLN A 475 -8.52 3.46 17.29
CA GLN A 475 -7.87 4.70 17.70
C GLN A 475 -8.89 5.66 18.33
N ALA A 476 -8.65 6.05 19.57
CA ALA A 476 -9.42 7.08 20.28
C ALA A 476 -10.95 6.89 20.20
N PRO A 477 -11.49 5.72 20.62
CA PRO A 477 -12.90 5.42 20.42
C PRO A 477 -13.84 6.44 21.07
N GLU A 478 -13.49 7.00 22.23
CA GLU A 478 -14.29 8.04 22.90
C GLU A 478 -14.38 9.34 22.08
N GLU A 479 -13.31 9.68 21.36
CA GLU A 479 -13.32 10.83 20.45
C GLU A 479 -14.05 10.48 19.15
N ALA A 480 -13.85 9.26 18.63
CA ALA A 480 -14.56 8.79 17.43
C ALA A 480 -16.09 8.87 17.60
N GLN A 481 -16.62 8.48 18.77
CA GLN A 481 -18.04 8.59 19.10
C GLN A 481 -18.57 10.03 19.11
N LYS A 482 -17.69 11.03 19.30
CA LYS A 482 -18.07 12.45 19.29
C LYS A 482 -17.99 13.08 17.90
N VAL A 483 -16.99 12.67 17.09
CA VAL A 483 -16.66 13.38 15.86
C VAL A 483 -17.12 12.67 14.59
N LEU A 484 -17.31 11.35 14.60
CA LEU A 484 -17.72 10.59 13.41
C LEU A 484 -19.25 10.66 13.21
N ASP A 485 -19.66 11.54 12.30
CA ASP A 485 -21.05 11.61 11.83
C ASP A 485 -21.24 10.72 10.61
N VAL A 486 -21.54 9.44 10.85
CA VAL A 486 -21.65 8.41 9.81
C VAL A 486 -22.92 8.59 8.99
N PRO A 487 -22.82 8.83 7.66
CA PRO A 487 -23.99 8.97 6.81
C PRO A 487 -24.89 7.72 6.84
N PRO A 488 -26.22 7.86 6.76
CA PRO A 488 -27.14 6.72 6.81
C PRO A 488 -26.84 5.64 5.78
N TYR A 489 -26.48 6.01 4.56
CA TYR A 489 -26.22 5.05 3.49
C TYR A 489 -25.02 4.12 3.77
N VAL A 490 -24.08 4.52 4.62
CA VAL A 490 -22.95 3.66 5.05
C VAL A 490 -23.46 2.50 5.90
N LYS A 491 -24.44 2.78 6.79
CA LYS A 491 -25.10 1.75 7.60
C LYS A 491 -26.03 0.89 6.76
N GLU A 492 -26.79 1.51 5.86
CA GLU A 492 -27.72 0.83 4.95
C GLU A 492 -26.97 -0.12 3.99
N GLN A 493 -25.71 0.21 3.60
CA GLN A 493 -24.87 -0.66 2.79
C GLN A 493 -24.72 -2.06 3.40
N CYS A 494 -24.65 -2.19 4.71
CA CYS A 494 -24.56 -3.48 5.40
C CYS A 494 -25.86 -4.29 5.27
N LYS A 495 -27.01 -3.63 5.39
CA LYS A 495 -28.32 -4.30 5.17
C LYS A 495 -28.44 -4.84 3.75
N VAL A 496 -28.06 -4.02 2.77
CA VAL A 496 -28.06 -4.43 1.35
C VAL A 496 -27.10 -5.61 1.11
N PHE A 497 -25.89 -5.53 1.66
CA PHE A 497 -24.87 -6.58 1.47
C PHE A 497 -25.29 -7.92 2.08
N TRP A 498 -25.84 -7.91 3.30
CA TRP A 498 -26.26 -9.14 3.99
C TRP A 498 -27.64 -9.63 3.58
N ASN A 499 -28.40 -8.84 2.79
CA ASN A 499 -29.81 -9.10 2.43
C ASN A 499 -30.66 -9.37 3.68
N GLU A 500 -30.44 -8.57 4.72
CA GLU A 500 -31.08 -8.71 6.01
C GLU A 500 -31.75 -7.39 6.45
N ASP A 501 -32.99 -7.48 6.90
CA ASP A 501 -33.67 -6.39 7.65
C ASP A 501 -33.20 -6.31 9.12
N ASP A 502 -32.06 -6.93 9.43
CA ASP A 502 -31.60 -7.18 10.79
C ASP A 502 -31.04 -5.91 11.43
N GLU A 503 -31.70 -5.43 12.47
CA GLU A 503 -31.25 -4.28 13.27
C GLU A 503 -29.84 -4.52 13.87
N ASP A 504 -29.48 -5.79 14.15
CA ASP A 504 -28.15 -6.20 14.65
C ASP A 504 -27.00 -5.97 13.67
N ALA A 505 -27.27 -5.96 12.36
CA ALA A 505 -26.25 -5.66 11.35
C ALA A 505 -25.83 -4.18 11.34
N THR A 506 -26.69 -3.30 11.85
CA THR A 506 -26.47 -1.84 11.85
C THR A 506 -26.33 -1.24 13.25
N GLY A 507 -26.87 -1.91 14.30
CA GLY A 507 -26.88 -1.50 15.72
C GLY A 507 -27.10 -0.01 15.98
N PRO A 508 -27.39 0.43 17.20
CA PRO A 508 -27.50 1.85 17.50
C PRO A 508 -26.21 2.62 17.20
#